data_94ceaadb563e9c5646fb2ddfc103f7d6
#
_entry.id   94ceaadb563e9c5646fb2ddfc103f7d6
#
_cell.length_a   1.000
_cell.length_b   1.000
_cell.length_c   1.000
_cell.angle_alpha   90.00
_cell.angle_beta   90.00
_cell.angle_gamma   90.00
#
_symmetry.space_group_name_H-M   'P 1'
#
loop_
_entity.id
_entity.type
_entity.pdbx_description
1 polymer ?
#
loop_
_entity_poly.entity_id
_entity_poly.type
_entity_poly.pdbx_seq_one_letter_code
_entity_poly.pdbx_strand_id
1 'polypeptide(L)' 'MTDENLSTIIVNIHGLLGEQDGVQIEIEEDLLVEEGEFVIDEVSYRIVRIINEDVEYPLVYVVVLDI' A
#
# COMPACT_ATOMS: atom_id res chain seq x y z
N MET A 1 -13.28 -22.69 5.26
CA MET A 1 -12.84 -22.44 5.13
C MET A 1 -12.31 -21.91 4.94
N THR A 2 -11.90 -21.62 4.76
CA THR A 2 -11.30 -21.15 4.78
C THR A 2 -10.82 -20.41 4.29
N ASP A 3 -10.64 -19.61 4.21
CA ASP A 3 -10.11 -18.81 3.75
C ASP A 3 -8.94 -18.76 3.66
N GLU A 4 -8.49 -19.04 3.73
CA GLU A 4 -7.49 -19.13 3.76
C GLU A 4 -6.65 -18.70 2.86
N ASN A 5 -6.68 -18.17 2.09
CA ASN A 5 -5.81 -17.71 1.13
C ASN A 5 -5.58 -16.26 1.14
N LEU A 6 -5.99 -15.58 2.18
CA LEU A 6 -5.70 -14.18 2.31
C LEU A 6 -4.29 -14.04 2.84
N SER A 7 -3.39 -13.62 1.98
CA SER A 7 -2.02 -13.32 2.38
C SER A 7 -1.87 -11.83 2.51
N THR A 8 -1.47 -11.38 3.67
CA THR A 8 -1.23 -9.96 3.88
C THR A 8 0.23 -9.75 4.22
N ILE A 9 0.72 -8.56 3.93
CA ILE A 9 2.08 -8.18 4.28
C ILE A 9 2.06 -6.78 4.84
N ILE A 10 3.09 -6.46 5.59
CA ILE A 10 3.25 -5.12 6.14
C ILE A 10 4.11 -4.33 5.18
N VAL A 11 3.67 -3.14 4.85
CA VAL A 11 4.41 -2.28 3.94
C VAL A 11 4.49 -0.89 4.55
N ASN A 12 5.45 -0.11 4.07
CA ASN A 12 5.57 1.30 4.40
C ASN A 12 5.02 2.10 3.24
N ILE A 13 3.94 2.83 3.47
CA ILE A 13 3.30 3.59 2.41
C ILE A 13 3.64 5.06 2.58
N HIS A 14 4.09 5.68 1.50
CA HIS A 14 4.41 7.10 1.46
C HIS A 14 3.42 7.78 0.52
N GLY A 15 2.96 8.93 0.91
CA GLY A 15 2.06 9.71 0.07
C GLY A 15 0.63 9.72 0.55
N LEU A 16 0.37 9.17 1.73
CA LEU A 16 -0.99 9.18 2.27
C LEU A 16 -1.37 10.60 2.65
N LEU A 17 -2.64 10.90 2.42
CA LEU A 17 -3.17 12.22 2.74
C LEU A 17 -3.03 12.49 4.23
N GLY A 18 -2.40 13.60 4.58
CA GLY A 18 -2.24 13.95 5.98
C GLY A 18 -1.01 13.35 6.64
N GLU A 19 -0.26 12.52 5.93
CA GLU A 19 0.92 11.88 6.49
C GLU A 19 2.14 12.33 5.72
N GLN A 20 3.19 12.66 6.44
CA GLN A 20 4.42 13.13 5.80
C GLN A 20 5.45 12.02 5.71
N ASP A 21 5.41 11.07 6.62
CA ASP A 21 6.38 9.99 6.64
C ASP A 21 5.69 8.72 6.27
N GLY A 22 6.48 7.69 6.02
CA GLY A 22 5.92 6.39 5.72
C GLY A 22 5.08 5.88 6.87
N VAL A 23 4.02 5.20 6.53
CA VAL A 23 3.11 4.61 7.51
C VAL A 23 3.11 3.12 7.27
N GLN A 24 3.34 2.35 8.34
CA GLN A 24 3.30 0.90 8.24
C GLN A 24 1.86 0.45 8.34
N ILE A 25 1.40 -0.24 7.32
CA ILE A 25 0.07 -0.83 7.35
C ILE A 25 0.15 -2.22 6.75
N GLU A 26 -0.86 -3.01 7.04
CA GLU A 26 -0.96 -4.35 6.51
C GLU A 26 -1.96 -4.33 5.37
N ILE A 27 -1.56 -4.84 4.23
CA ILE A 27 -2.45 -4.89 3.07
C ILE A 27 -2.40 -6.29 2.48
N GLU A 28 -3.39 -6.58 1.66
CA GLU A 28 -3.39 -7.85 0.94
C GLU A 28 -2.30 -7.83 -0.11
N GLU A 29 -1.61 -8.94 -0.21
CA GLU A 29 -0.49 -9.04 -1.13
C GLU A 29 -0.93 -8.79 -2.57
N ASP A 30 -2.15 -9.18 -2.90
CA ASP A 30 -2.66 -8.97 -4.25
C ASP A 30 -2.79 -7.51 -4.63
N LEU A 31 -2.85 -6.62 -3.64
CA LEU A 31 -2.96 -5.19 -3.92
C LEU A 31 -1.60 -4.57 -4.19
N LEU A 32 -0.52 -5.29 -3.92
CA LEU A 32 0.81 -4.73 -4.01
C LEU A 32 1.35 -4.88 -5.43
N VAL A 33 0.79 -4.11 -6.34
CA VAL A 33 1.20 -4.11 -7.73
C VAL A 33 1.28 -2.66 -8.19
N GLU A 34 2.19 -2.39 -9.13
CA GLU A 34 2.31 -1.05 -9.67
C GLU A 34 1.03 -0.70 -10.41
N GLU A 35 0.59 0.53 -10.22
CA GLU A 35 -0.65 1.04 -10.80
C GLU A 35 -1.89 0.41 -10.15
N GLY A 36 -1.70 -0.35 -9.09
CA GLY A 36 -2.83 -0.84 -8.33
C GLY A 36 -3.50 0.29 -7.57
N GLU A 37 -4.78 0.13 -7.30
CA GLU A 37 -5.55 1.15 -6.61
C GLU A 37 -6.19 0.55 -5.39
N PHE A 38 -6.29 1.35 -4.34
CA PHE A 38 -6.96 0.91 -3.13
C PHE A 38 -7.52 2.12 -2.42
N VAL A 39 -8.31 1.85 -1.38
CA VAL A 39 -8.99 2.90 -0.64
C VAL A 39 -8.61 2.78 0.83
N ILE A 40 -8.23 3.89 1.43
CA ILE A 40 -7.95 3.97 2.86
C ILE A 40 -8.70 5.19 3.37
N ASP A 41 -9.52 4.98 4.41
CA ASP A 41 -10.29 6.09 5.02
C ASP A 41 -11.08 6.85 3.97
N GLU A 42 -11.67 6.12 3.05
CA GLU A 42 -12.54 6.69 2.02
C GLU A 42 -11.80 7.55 1.00
N VAL A 43 -10.48 7.44 0.97
CA VAL A 43 -9.66 8.13 -0.01
C VAL A 43 -9.05 7.10 -0.93
N SER A 44 -9.16 7.32 -2.23
CA SER A 44 -8.61 6.41 -3.23
C SER A 44 -7.18 6.78 -3.54
N TYR A 45 -6.34 5.77 -3.67
CA TYR A 45 -4.92 5.94 -3.96
C TYR A 45 -4.51 5.03 -5.09
N ARG A 46 -3.47 5.44 -5.80
CA ARG A 46 -2.85 4.59 -6.81
C ARG A 46 -1.38 4.41 -6.46
N ILE A 47 -0.91 3.18 -6.57
CA ILE A 47 0.49 2.87 -6.32
C ILE A 47 1.29 3.26 -7.55
N VAL A 48 2.29 4.11 -7.37
CA VAL A 48 3.12 4.56 -8.48
C VAL A 48 4.50 3.95 -8.43
N ARG A 49 4.90 3.38 -7.30
CA ARG A 49 6.22 2.77 -7.20
C ARG A 49 6.28 1.84 -6.02
N ILE A 50 6.96 0.73 -6.20
CA ILE A 50 7.19 -0.24 -5.13
C ILE A 50 8.67 -0.53 -5.10
N ILE A 51 9.27 -0.39 -3.92
CA ILE A 51 10.68 -0.73 -3.71
C ILE A 51 10.72 -1.87 -2.71
N ASN A 52 11.28 -2.99 -3.13
CA ASN A 52 11.26 -4.19 -2.32
C ASN A 52 12.65 -4.81 -2.27
N GLU A 53 13.70 -3.98 -2.21
CA GLU A 53 15.06 -4.46 -2.12
C GLU A 53 15.76 -3.73 -1.01
N ASP A 54 16.51 -4.48 -0.21
CA ASP A 54 17.32 -3.90 0.87
C ASP A 54 16.48 -3.14 1.88
N VAL A 55 15.24 -3.61 2.09
CA VAL A 55 14.35 -2.99 3.06
C VAL A 55 13.70 -4.09 3.87
N GLU A 56 13.39 -3.76 5.12
CA GLU A 56 12.74 -4.71 5.98
C GLU A 56 11.31 -4.92 5.54
N TYR A 57 10.64 -3.86 5.12
CA TYR A 57 9.29 -3.92 4.60
C TYR A 57 9.26 -3.19 3.27
N PRO A 58 8.46 -3.66 2.31
CA PRO A 58 8.38 -2.97 1.03
C PRO A 58 7.98 -1.51 1.19
N LEU A 59 8.58 -0.65 0.40
CA LEU A 59 8.22 0.76 0.35
C LEU A 59 7.26 0.96 -0.79
N VAL A 60 6.12 1.56 -0.51
CA VAL A 60 5.08 1.77 -1.51
C VAL A 60 4.80 3.25 -1.59
N TYR A 61 4.91 3.80 -2.78
CA TYR A 61 4.64 5.21 -3.02
C TYR A 61 3.31 5.33 -3.74
N VAL A 62 2.43 6.15 -3.21
CA VAL A 62 1.08 6.28 -3.75
C VAL A 62 0.76 7.75 -4.00
N VAL A 63 -0.26 7.97 -4.83
CA VAL A 63 -0.80 9.29 -5.06
C VAL A 63 -2.29 9.23 -4.79
N VAL A 64 -2.84 10.36 -4.39
CA VAL A 64 -4.27 10.48 -4.13
C VAL A 64 -4.99 10.64 -5.44
N LEU A 65 -6.01 9.82 -5.66
CA LEU A 65 -6.81 9.90 -6.87
C LEU A 65 -8.05 10.75 -6.69
N ASP A 66 -8.51 10.82 -5.47
CA ASP A 66 -9.79 11.45 -5.19
C ASP A 66 -9.57 12.94 -4.94
N ILE A 67 -9.58 13.66 -5.97
CA ILE A 67 -9.33 15.10 -5.86
C ILE A 67 -10.59 15.86 -6.15
#